data_412141c8311421690d21f1079f07b316
#
_entry.id   412141c8311421690d21f1079f07b316
#
_cell.length_a   1.000
_cell.length_b   1.000
_cell.length_c   1.000
_cell.angle_alpha   90.00
_cell.angle_beta   90.00
_cell.angle_gamma   90.00
#
_symmetry.space_group_name_H-M   'P 1'
#
loop_
_entity.id
_entity.type
_entity.pdbx_description
1 polymer ?
#
loop_
_entity_poly.entity_id
_entity_poly.type
_entity_poly.pdbx_seq_one_letter_code
_entity_poly.pdbx_strand_id
1 'polypeptide(L)'
;MLPSQTQILLPLLEVLDENGPMRTKDACDAVAERMEIPADVRKMRAGLCADGQEPLLLDRRIRWTRQTAVLAGLMDPSQRAKWALTSDGRKTHRFAKPGVVVTVWQNDLGAVLWAEFRSAQQFIERGSVTTCLTSPPFPLCNQRSYAKDMPEWAPENYVNTLLDEIGRIRPLLARDGSLVLNLGPTFLPGKGCRNPYQHQLIARLVDNLGWSLVDEHTWINPSKPRTSPHVTKARTHCVNGVEQFYILSPTGATKCSNWRVLNPYSERQKRLIARGGEQGPDTRPAVFCGERGGHSF
;
A
#
# COMPACT_ATOMS: atom_id res chain seq x y z
N MET A 1 8.24 -19.76 -11.80
CA MET A 1 8.05 -19.01 -10.52
C MET A 1 6.70 -19.39 -9.91
N LEU A 2 6.57 -19.44 -8.58
CA LEU A 2 5.31 -19.81 -7.92
C LEU A 2 4.36 -18.58 -7.92
N PRO A 3 3.14 -18.65 -8.48
CA PRO A 3 2.22 -17.53 -8.58
C PRO A 3 1.78 -17.02 -7.20
N SER A 4 1.50 -15.72 -7.08
CA SER A 4 0.94 -15.09 -5.86
C SER A 4 -0.53 -15.46 -5.67
N GLN A 5 -1.08 -15.22 -4.47
CA GLN A 5 -2.51 -15.45 -4.21
C GLN A 5 -3.41 -14.59 -5.11
N THR A 6 -3.00 -13.36 -5.39
CA THR A 6 -3.73 -12.45 -6.30
C THR A 6 -3.76 -12.95 -7.73
N GLN A 7 -2.67 -13.57 -8.21
CA GLN A 7 -2.61 -14.17 -9.53
C GLN A 7 -3.44 -15.45 -9.63
N ILE A 8 -3.62 -16.18 -8.51
CA ILE A 8 -4.41 -17.42 -8.46
C ILE A 8 -5.91 -17.13 -8.36
N LEU A 9 -6.32 -16.00 -7.77
CA LEU A 9 -7.73 -15.75 -7.46
C LEU A 9 -8.64 -15.85 -8.69
N LEU A 10 -8.32 -15.12 -9.75
CA LEU A 10 -9.12 -15.13 -10.97
C LEU A 10 -9.17 -16.51 -11.64
N PRO A 11 -8.04 -17.19 -11.92
CA PRO A 11 -8.06 -18.56 -12.43
C PRO A 11 -8.88 -19.53 -11.59
N LEU A 12 -8.85 -19.39 -10.26
CA LEU A 12 -9.66 -20.22 -9.36
C LEU A 12 -11.17 -19.98 -9.53
N LEU A 13 -11.58 -18.71 -9.64
CA LEU A 13 -12.99 -18.37 -9.87
C LEU A 13 -13.45 -18.84 -11.25
N GLU A 14 -12.62 -18.68 -12.29
CA GLU A 14 -12.88 -19.14 -13.65
C GLU A 14 -13.10 -20.65 -13.72
N VAL A 15 -12.16 -21.40 -13.15
CA VAL A 15 -12.24 -22.87 -13.10
C VAL A 15 -13.54 -23.34 -12.43
N LEU A 16 -13.95 -22.69 -11.35
CA LEU A 16 -15.17 -23.05 -10.63
C LEU A 16 -16.45 -22.56 -11.32
N ASP A 17 -16.39 -21.50 -12.12
CA ASP A 17 -17.57 -21.07 -12.91
C ASP A 17 -17.80 -22.01 -14.10
N GLU A 18 -16.73 -22.43 -14.75
CA GLU A 18 -16.78 -23.34 -15.92
C GLU A 18 -17.15 -24.77 -15.55
N ASN A 19 -16.57 -25.31 -14.48
CA ASN A 19 -16.72 -26.72 -14.12
C ASN A 19 -17.75 -26.97 -13.01
N GLY A 20 -18.30 -25.89 -12.41
CA GLY A 20 -19.17 -25.99 -11.26
C GLY A 20 -18.44 -26.41 -9.97
N PRO A 21 -19.18 -26.96 -8.97
CA PRO A 21 -18.57 -27.35 -7.70
C PRO A 21 -17.58 -28.51 -7.83
N MET A 22 -16.32 -28.32 -7.41
CA MET A 22 -15.21 -29.27 -7.55
C MET A 22 -14.65 -29.74 -6.21
N ARG A 23 -14.06 -30.93 -6.16
CA ARG A 23 -13.25 -31.35 -5.01
C ARG A 23 -11.96 -30.52 -4.92
N THR A 24 -11.45 -30.35 -3.71
CA THR A 24 -10.25 -29.55 -3.46
C THR A 24 -9.07 -29.92 -4.38
N LYS A 25 -8.81 -31.23 -4.55
CA LYS A 25 -7.69 -31.69 -5.38
C LYS A 25 -7.92 -31.34 -6.84
N ASP A 26 -9.11 -31.64 -7.35
CA ASP A 26 -9.46 -31.40 -8.76
C ASP A 26 -9.40 -29.90 -9.11
N ALA A 27 -9.84 -29.04 -8.17
CA ALA A 27 -9.74 -27.59 -8.32
C ALA A 27 -8.28 -27.11 -8.33
N CYS A 28 -7.40 -27.66 -7.47
CA CYS A 28 -5.98 -27.32 -7.49
C CYS A 28 -5.32 -27.75 -8.81
N ASP A 29 -5.66 -28.93 -9.31
CA ASP A 29 -5.15 -29.47 -10.56
C ASP A 29 -5.61 -28.61 -11.75
N ALA A 30 -6.89 -28.27 -11.82
CA ALA A 30 -7.45 -27.45 -12.89
C ALA A 30 -6.91 -26.01 -12.88
N VAL A 31 -6.69 -25.42 -11.70
CA VAL A 31 -6.06 -24.10 -11.60
C VAL A 31 -4.61 -24.15 -12.09
N ALA A 32 -3.87 -25.20 -11.73
CA ALA A 32 -2.48 -25.36 -12.17
C ALA A 32 -2.39 -25.53 -13.71
N GLU A 33 -3.34 -26.24 -14.31
CA GLU A 33 -3.46 -26.42 -15.76
C GLU A 33 -3.84 -25.10 -16.45
N ARG A 34 -4.88 -24.40 -15.95
CA ARG A 34 -5.32 -23.10 -16.45
C ARG A 34 -4.21 -22.07 -16.47
N MET A 35 -3.35 -22.08 -15.46
CA MET A 35 -2.22 -21.15 -15.32
C MET A 35 -0.95 -21.65 -16.03
N GLU A 36 -1.01 -22.77 -16.74
CA GLU A 36 0.13 -23.39 -17.43
C GLU A 36 1.36 -23.54 -16.53
N ILE A 37 1.15 -23.93 -15.25
CA ILE A 37 2.21 -24.02 -14.26
C ILE A 37 3.21 -25.12 -14.65
N PRO A 38 4.52 -24.81 -14.80
CA PRO A 38 5.54 -25.80 -15.14
C PRO A 38 5.62 -26.94 -14.11
N ALA A 39 5.94 -28.14 -14.59
CA ALA A 39 5.93 -29.33 -13.75
C ALA A 39 6.92 -29.31 -12.58
N ASP A 40 8.04 -28.65 -12.73
CA ASP A 40 9.03 -28.40 -11.67
C ASP A 40 8.45 -27.51 -10.55
N VAL A 41 7.76 -26.44 -10.91
CA VAL A 41 7.08 -25.54 -9.95
C VAL A 41 5.93 -26.27 -9.25
N ARG A 42 5.19 -27.11 -9.99
CA ARG A 42 4.08 -27.90 -9.44
C ARG A 42 4.54 -28.94 -8.41
N LYS A 43 5.75 -29.47 -8.53
CA LYS A 43 6.34 -30.44 -7.61
C LYS A 43 7.01 -29.81 -6.39
N MET A 44 7.12 -28.49 -6.32
CA MET A 44 7.72 -27.81 -5.18
C MET A 44 6.94 -28.07 -3.89
N ARG A 45 7.63 -28.48 -2.84
CA ARG A 45 7.04 -28.78 -1.52
C ARG A 45 7.33 -27.68 -0.53
N ALA A 46 6.37 -27.44 0.38
CA ALA A 46 6.61 -26.68 1.59
C ALA A 46 7.42 -27.54 2.56
N GLY A 47 8.20 -26.94 3.45
CA GLY A 47 8.82 -27.71 4.53
C GLY A 47 7.78 -28.41 5.40
N LEU A 48 8.26 -29.38 6.24
CA LEU A 48 7.44 -30.19 7.13
C LEU A 48 6.43 -29.35 7.91
N CYS A 49 5.16 -29.70 7.79
CA CYS A 49 4.08 -29.18 8.63
C CYS A 49 4.05 -29.89 9.99
N ALA A 50 3.32 -29.37 10.96
CA ALA A 50 3.19 -29.93 12.29
C ALA A 50 2.62 -31.36 12.31
N ASP A 51 1.93 -31.77 11.25
CA ASP A 51 1.40 -33.13 11.01
C ASP A 51 2.38 -34.08 10.30
N GLY A 52 3.63 -33.67 10.07
CA GLY A 52 4.66 -34.45 9.39
C GLY A 52 4.49 -34.55 7.88
N GLN A 53 3.54 -33.83 7.27
CA GLN A 53 3.34 -33.84 5.83
C GLN A 53 4.08 -32.67 5.16
N GLU A 54 4.52 -32.89 3.93
CA GLU A 54 5.09 -31.87 3.04
C GLU A 54 4.11 -31.55 1.91
N PRO A 55 3.16 -30.62 2.12
CA PRO A 55 2.20 -30.29 1.09
C PRO A 55 2.88 -29.60 -0.10
N LEU A 56 2.30 -29.73 -1.29
CA LEU A 56 2.71 -28.97 -2.45
C LEU A 56 2.51 -27.48 -2.19
N LEU A 57 3.54 -26.67 -2.48
CA LEU A 57 3.52 -25.22 -2.26
C LEU A 57 2.40 -24.54 -3.04
N LEU A 58 2.17 -24.94 -4.28
CA LEU A 58 1.10 -24.41 -5.11
C LEU A 58 -0.27 -24.72 -4.51
N ASP A 59 -0.54 -25.98 -4.14
CA ASP A 59 -1.82 -26.38 -3.55
C ASP A 59 -2.10 -25.64 -2.25
N ARG A 60 -1.07 -25.49 -1.41
CA ARG A 60 -1.17 -24.69 -0.20
C ARG A 60 -1.56 -23.25 -0.50
N ARG A 61 -0.97 -22.65 -1.53
CA ARG A 61 -1.27 -21.27 -1.95
C ARG A 61 -2.66 -21.13 -2.53
N ILE A 62 -3.12 -22.09 -3.33
CA ILE A 62 -4.49 -22.14 -3.88
C ILE A 62 -5.52 -22.26 -2.73
N ARG A 63 -5.25 -23.08 -1.71
CA ARG A 63 -6.11 -23.18 -0.51
C ARG A 63 -6.19 -21.88 0.29
N TRP A 64 -5.09 -21.17 0.41
CA TRP A 64 -5.09 -19.82 1.02
C TRP A 64 -5.88 -18.81 0.19
N THR A 65 -5.74 -18.85 -1.14
CA THR A 65 -6.55 -18.03 -2.06
C THR A 65 -8.04 -18.35 -1.92
N ARG A 66 -8.41 -19.62 -1.82
CA ARG A 66 -9.80 -20.01 -1.51
C ARG A 66 -10.29 -19.41 -0.21
N GLN A 67 -9.47 -19.41 0.86
CA GLN A 67 -9.87 -18.82 2.14
C GLN A 67 -10.12 -17.32 1.99
N THR A 68 -9.28 -16.61 1.26
CA THR A 68 -9.49 -15.20 0.92
C THR A 68 -10.80 -14.99 0.15
N ALA A 69 -11.06 -15.83 -0.84
CA ALA A 69 -12.31 -15.76 -1.63
C ALA A 69 -13.56 -16.06 -0.78
N VAL A 70 -13.47 -16.94 0.20
CA VAL A 70 -14.55 -17.20 1.16
C VAL A 70 -14.81 -15.98 2.04
N LEU A 71 -13.76 -15.37 2.60
CA LEU A 71 -13.89 -14.15 3.42
C LEU A 71 -14.46 -12.98 2.61
N ALA A 72 -14.18 -12.95 1.31
CA ALA A 72 -14.75 -11.97 0.39
C ALA A 72 -16.19 -12.29 -0.08
N GLY A 73 -16.79 -13.38 0.40
CA GLY A 73 -18.13 -13.79 0.00
C GLY A 73 -18.26 -14.39 -1.42
N LEU A 74 -17.13 -14.64 -2.10
CA LEU A 74 -17.11 -15.13 -3.48
C LEU A 74 -17.27 -16.65 -3.56
N MET A 75 -16.91 -17.37 -2.51
CA MET A 75 -16.98 -18.82 -2.43
C MET A 75 -17.78 -19.30 -1.23
N ASP A 76 -18.48 -20.42 -1.40
CA ASP A 76 -19.30 -21.04 -0.36
C ASP A 76 -18.42 -21.59 0.78
N PRO A 77 -18.61 -21.15 2.04
CA PRO A 77 -17.88 -21.67 3.19
C PRO A 77 -18.36 -23.03 3.68
N SER A 78 -19.58 -23.47 3.30
CA SER A 78 -20.28 -24.61 3.91
C SER A 78 -19.58 -25.95 3.72
N GLN A 79 -18.81 -26.11 2.63
CA GLN A 79 -18.14 -27.37 2.28
C GLN A 79 -16.63 -27.19 2.12
N ARG A 80 -15.84 -27.71 3.07
CA ARG A 80 -14.37 -27.65 3.01
C ARG A 80 -13.76 -28.50 1.89
N ALA A 81 -14.36 -29.65 1.61
CA ALA A 81 -13.86 -30.62 0.65
C ALA A 81 -14.36 -30.38 -0.79
N LYS A 82 -15.43 -29.60 -0.94
CA LYS A 82 -16.03 -29.29 -2.24
C LYS A 82 -16.16 -27.78 -2.37
N TRP A 83 -15.51 -27.23 -3.35
CA TRP A 83 -15.44 -25.78 -3.58
C TRP A 83 -16.47 -25.35 -4.60
N ALA A 84 -17.22 -24.33 -4.30
CA ALA A 84 -18.23 -23.76 -5.16
C ALA A 84 -18.24 -22.23 -5.06
N LEU A 85 -18.63 -21.55 -6.13
CA LEU A 85 -18.88 -20.12 -6.12
C LEU A 85 -20.25 -19.82 -5.49
N THR A 86 -20.32 -18.70 -4.78
CA THR A 86 -21.60 -18.06 -4.44
C THR A 86 -22.25 -17.43 -5.67
N SER A 87 -23.48 -16.95 -5.56
CA SER A 87 -24.12 -16.13 -6.60
C SER A 87 -23.29 -14.88 -6.93
N ASP A 88 -22.74 -14.25 -5.90
CA ASP A 88 -21.92 -13.05 -6.05
C ASP A 88 -20.54 -13.39 -6.63
N GLY A 89 -19.95 -14.53 -6.24
CA GLY A 89 -18.71 -15.03 -6.86
C GLY A 89 -18.85 -15.26 -8.35
N ARG A 90 -19.96 -15.84 -8.80
CA ARG A 90 -20.25 -16.02 -10.24
C ARG A 90 -20.39 -14.73 -11.00
N LYS A 91 -21.08 -13.73 -10.42
CA LYS A 91 -21.23 -12.39 -11.02
C LYS A 91 -19.86 -11.69 -11.09
N THR A 92 -19.16 -11.68 -9.99
CA THR A 92 -17.84 -11.02 -9.85
C THR A 92 -16.82 -11.60 -10.82
N HIS A 93 -16.73 -12.93 -10.93
CA HIS A 93 -15.82 -13.61 -11.86
C HIS A 93 -16.06 -13.19 -13.33
N ARG A 94 -17.31 -13.06 -13.77
CA ARG A 94 -17.62 -12.68 -15.16
C ARG A 94 -17.09 -11.29 -15.55
N PHE A 95 -16.89 -10.42 -14.57
CA PHE A 95 -16.33 -9.08 -14.76
C PHE A 95 -14.84 -8.98 -14.48
N ALA A 96 -14.21 -10.00 -13.90
CA ALA A 96 -12.80 -10.03 -13.55
C ALA A 96 -11.92 -10.37 -14.78
N LYS A 97 -11.95 -9.51 -15.80
CA LYS A 97 -11.02 -9.55 -16.95
C LYS A 97 -9.88 -8.55 -16.73
N PRO A 98 -8.71 -8.71 -17.40
CA PRO A 98 -7.67 -7.69 -17.38
C PRO A 98 -8.24 -6.29 -17.67
N GLY A 99 -7.95 -5.33 -16.81
CA GLY A 99 -8.50 -3.97 -16.89
C GLY A 99 -9.87 -3.78 -16.21
N VAL A 100 -10.41 -4.81 -15.55
CA VAL A 100 -11.67 -4.73 -14.82
C VAL A 100 -11.42 -4.64 -13.32
N VAL A 101 -12.22 -3.85 -12.63
CA VAL A 101 -12.21 -3.69 -11.18
C VAL A 101 -13.21 -4.65 -10.54
N VAL A 102 -12.73 -5.45 -9.60
CA VAL A 102 -13.56 -6.38 -8.82
C VAL A 102 -13.76 -5.82 -7.42
N THR A 103 -15.00 -5.59 -7.03
CA THR A 103 -15.34 -5.26 -5.64
C THR A 103 -15.29 -6.53 -4.80
N VAL A 104 -14.27 -6.64 -3.94
CA VAL A 104 -14.06 -7.79 -3.06
C VAL A 104 -14.93 -7.69 -1.82
N TRP A 105 -15.17 -6.48 -1.35
CA TRP A 105 -16.02 -6.18 -0.20
C TRP A 105 -16.54 -4.74 -0.30
N GLN A 106 -17.75 -4.50 0.23
CA GLN A 106 -18.38 -3.20 0.27
C GLN A 106 -19.37 -3.08 1.42
N ASN A 107 -19.46 -1.90 2.01
CA ASN A 107 -20.53 -1.46 2.92
C ASN A 107 -20.79 0.04 2.73
N ASP A 108 -21.61 0.62 3.60
CA ASP A 108 -22.00 2.05 3.53
C ASP A 108 -20.80 2.99 3.77
N LEU A 109 -19.70 2.50 4.36
CA LEU A 109 -18.51 3.28 4.69
C LEU A 109 -17.40 3.17 3.64
N GLY A 110 -17.43 2.17 2.76
CA GLY A 110 -16.39 1.98 1.77
C GLY A 110 -16.42 0.66 1.04
N ALA A 111 -15.46 0.51 0.14
CA ALA A 111 -15.27 -0.71 -0.64
C ALA A 111 -13.78 -1.10 -0.70
N VAL A 112 -13.53 -2.40 -0.78
CA VAL A 112 -12.22 -2.97 -1.11
C VAL A 112 -12.27 -3.46 -2.56
N LEU A 113 -11.46 -2.86 -3.39
CA LEU A 113 -11.36 -3.18 -4.81
C LEU A 113 -10.11 -4.00 -5.08
N TRP A 114 -10.25 -5.06 -5.86
CA TRP A 114 -9.12 -5.75 -6.48
C TRP A 114 -9.03 -5.31 -7.94
N ALA A 115 -7.98 -4.58 -8.23
CA ALA A 115 -7.78 -4.01 -9.55
C ALA A 115 -6.33 -3.57 -9.73
N GLU A 116 -5.91 -3.44 -10.97
CA GLU A 116 -4.78 -2.58 -11.28
C GLU A 116 -5.16 -1.12 -10.98
N PHE A 117 -4.24 -0.35 -10.40
CA PHE A 117 -4.51 1.03 -10.01
C PHE A 117 -5.02 1.89 -11.18
N ARG A 118 -4.44 1.73 -12.37
CA ARG A 118 -4.87 2.43 -13.59
C ARG A 118 -6.31 2.12 -13.97
N SER A 119 -6.76 0.89 -13.75
CA SER A 119 -8.14 0.49 -14.00
C SER A 119 -9.10 1.01 -12.94
N ALA A 120 -8.68 1.01 -11.65
CA ALA A 120 -9.48 1.50 -10.54
C ALA A 120 -9.82 3.00 -10.65
N GLN A 121 -8.95 3.79 -11.23
CA GLN A 121 -9.15 5.24 -11.42
C GLN A 121 -10.45 5.59 -12.17
N GLN A 122 -10.88 4.73 -13.09
CA GLN A 122 -12.08 4.96 -13.92
C GLN A 122 -13.37 4.95 -13.09
N PHE A 123 -13.33 4.38 -11.90
CA PHE A 123 -14.47 4.28 -10.98
C PHE A 123 -14.47 5.35 -9.90
N ILE A 124 -13.45 6.22 -9.91
CA ILE A 124 -13.33 7.32 -8.94
C ILE A 124 -13.70 8.62 -9.65
N GLU A 125 -14.67 9.32 -9.11
CA GLU A 125 -15.10 10.61 -9.63
C GLU A 125 -13.97 11.64 -9.48
N ARG A 126 -13.72 12.41 -10.55
CA ARG A 126 -12.70 13.46 -10.54
C ARG A 126 -13.04 14.53 -9.50
N GLY A 127 -12.04 14.94 -8.74
CA GLY A 127 -12.20 15.96 -7.70
C GLY A 127 -12.93 15.48 -6.44
N SER A 128 -13.22 14.18 -6.30
CA SER A 128 -13.96 13.65 -5.15
C SER A 128 -13.07 13.18 -3.99
N VAL A 129 -11.82 12.84 -4.25
CA VAL A 129 -10.91 12.26 -3.26
C VAL A 129 -10.34 13.34 -2.35
N THR A 130 -10.67 13.32 -1.06
CA THR A 130 -10.14 14.25 -0.07
C THR A 130 -8.76 13.84 0.44
N THR A 131 -8.48 12.55 0.52
CA THR A 131 -7.17 12.04 0.94
C THR A 131 -6.84 10.75 0.19
N CYS A 132 -5.67 10.72 -0.41
CA CYS A 132 -5.06 9.51 -0.96
C CYS A 132 -3.84 9.16 -0.11
N LEU A 133 -3.86 8.03 0.59
CA LEU A 133 -2.71 7.51 1.35
C LEU A 133 -2.15 6.29 0.63
N THR A 134 -0.87 6.32 0.28
CA THR A 134 -0.23 5.20 -0.40
C THR A 134 1.23 5.01 0.01
N SER A 135 1.67 3.75 -0.06
CA SER A 135 3.06 3.34 0.10
C SER A 135 3.43 2.45 -1.09
N PRO A 136 3.91 3.02 -2.20
CA PRO A 136 4.28 2.24 -3.38
C PRO A 136 5.43 1.29 -3.08
N PRO A 137 5.63 0.22 -3.88
CA PRO A 137 6.77 -0.66 -3.74
C PRO A 137 8.08 0.14 -3.77
N PHE A 138 8.97 -0.05 -2.78
CA PHE A 138 10.23 0.68 -2.72
C PHE A 138 11.25 0.12 -3.71
N PRO A 139 12.16 0.94 -4.29
CA PRO A 139 13.20 0.50 -5.23
C PRO A 139 14.32 -0.23 -4.47
N LEU A 140 14.04 -1.45 -4.01
CA LEU A 140 14.98 -2.28 -3.27
C LEU A 140 16.03 -2.86 -4.19
N CYS A 141 17.31 -2.94 -3.72
CA CYS A 141 18.38 -3.60 -4.46
C CYS A 141 18.07 -5.08 -4.76
N ASN A 142 17.39 -5.75 -3.82
CA ASN A 142 16.84 -7.08 -4.01
C ASN A 142 15.31 -6.92 -4.08
N GLN A 143 14.77 -6.80 -5.27
CA GLN A 143 13.34 -6.70 -5.47
C GLN A 143 12.63 -7.91 -4.88
N ARG A 144 11.51 -7.65 -4.21
CA ARG A 144 10.63 -8.70 -3.74
C ARG A 144 9.92 -9.36 -4.92
N SER A 145 9.43 -10.59 -4.72
CA SER A 145 8.83 -11.40 -5.78
C SER A 145 7.73 -10.69 -6.58
N TYR A 146 6.99 -9.78 -5.96
CA TYR A 146 5.92 -9.01 -6.61
C TYR A 146 6.39 -7.94 -7.61
N ALA A 147 7.67 -7.54 -7.57
CA ALA A 147 8.23 -6.51 -8.44
C ALA A 147 9.30 -7.04 -9.41
N LYS A 148 9.67 -8.34 -9.31
CA LYS A 148 10.75 -8.91 -10.15
C LYS A 148 10.41 -8.94 -11.63
N ASP A 149 9.15 -9.08 -11.96
CA ASP A 149 8.67 -9.23 -13.34
C ASP A 149 8.12 -7.90 -13.90
N MET A 150 8.36 -6.79 -13.20
CA MET A 150 7.90 -5.45 -13.58
C MET A 150 9.11 -4.54 -13.80
N PRO A 151 9.68 -4.49 -15.02
CA PRO A 151 10.88 -3.70 -15.31
C PRO A 151 10.68 -2.19 -15.09
N GLU A 152 9.46 -1.70 -15.16
CA GLU A 152 9.11 -0.32 -14.86
C GLU A 152 9.35 0.04 -13.38
N TRP A 153 9.33 -0.92 -12.45
CA TRP A 153 9.63 -0.74 -11.03
C TRP A 153 11.10 -0.98 -10.68
N ALA A 154 11.95 -1.21 -11.68
CA ALA A 154 13.40 -1.29 -11.46
C ALA A 154 13.94 0.05 -10.93
N PRO A 155 14.99 0.03 -10.09
CA PRO A 155 15.51 1.24 -9.43
C PRO A 155 15.83 2.40 -10.38
N GLU A 156 16.27 2.11 -11.60
CA GLU A 156 16.59 3.09 -12.65
C GLU A 156 15.36 3.76 -13.24
N ASN A 157 14.24 3.07 -13.32
CA ASN A 157 12.97 3.56 -13.90
C ASN A 157 12.01 4.10 -12.83
N TYR A 158 12.24 3.76 -11.58
CA TYR A 158 11.32 3.92 -10.47
C TYR A 158 10.73 5.34 -10.33
N VAL A 159 11.57 6.36 -10.40
CA VAL A 159 11.13 7.76 -10.26
C VAL A 159 10.20 8.14 -11.42
N ASN A 160 10.50 7.73 -12.64
CA ASN A 160 9.66 8.02 -13.82
C ASN A 160 8.30 7.31 -13.71
N THR A 161 8.31 6.04 -13.30
CA THR A 161 7.08 5.26 -13.10
C THR A 161 6.19 5.90 -12.05
N LEU A 162 6.76 6.30 -10.90
CA LEU A 162 5.98 6.98 -9.87
C LEU A 162 5.47 8.34 -10.30
N LEU A 163 6.22 9.11 -11.09
CA LEU A 163 5.74 10.38 -11.63
C LEU A 163 4.50 10.18 -12.49
N ASP A 164 4.48 9.16 -13.36
CA ASP A 164 3.32 8.84 -14.20
C ASP A 164 2.13 8.41 -13.33
N GLU A 165 2.32 7.49 -12.39
CA GLU A 165 1.23 7.00 -11.52
C GLU A 165 0.67 8.12 -10.62
N ILE A 166 1.52 8.92 -10.02
CA ILE A 166 1.10 10.04 -9.14
C ILE A 166 0.44 11.16 -9.96
N GLY A 167 0.92 11.40 -11.19
CA GLY A 167 0.27 12.32 -12.12
C GLY A 167 -1.19 11.97 -12.38
N ARG A 168 -1.52 10.68 -12.41
CA ARG A 168 -2.89 10.17 -12.58
C ARG A 168 -3.77 10.37 -11.35
N ILE A 169 -3.19 10.43 -10.14
CA ILE A 169 -3.93 10.69 -8.90
C ILE A 169 -4.41 12.15 -8.83
N ARG A 170 -3.60 13.07 -9.34
CA ARG A 170 -3.86 14.52 -9.20
C ARG A 170 -5.27 14.96 -9.62
N PRO A 171 -5.83 14.55 -10.78
CA PRO A 171 -7.17 14.92 -11.19
C PRO A 171 -8.30 14.28 -10.38
N LEU A 172 -8.01 13.25 -9.56
CA LEU A 172 -8.99 12.61 -8.69
C LEU A 172 -9.14 13.34 -7.36
N LEU A 173 -8.09 14.07 -6.93
CA LEU A 173 -8.13 14.80 -5.68
C LEU A 173 -9.04 16.02 -5.76
N ALA A 174 -9.76 16.26 -4.66
CA ALA A 174 -10.46 17.51 -4.43
C ALA A 174 -9.46 18.68 -4.43
N ARG A 175 -9.95 19.91 -4.63
CA ARG A 175 -9.10 21.11 -4.65
C ARG A 175 -8.28 21.29 -3.37
N ASP A 176 -8.87 20.93 -2.23
CA ASP A 176 -8.25 20.93 -0.88
C ASP A 176 -7.84 19.52 -0.42
N GLY A 177 -7.75 18.59 -1.36
CA GLY A 177 -7.34 17.21 -1.10
C GLY A 177 -5.84 17.06 -0.95
N SER A 178 -5.45 15.93 -0.34
CA SER A 178 -4.05 15.59 -0.04
C SER A 178 -3.66 14.24 -0.60
N LEU A 179 -2.44 14.15 -1.12
CA LEU A 179 -1.73 12.89 -1.32
C LEU A 179 -0.71 12.72 -0.19
N VAL A 180 -0.85 11.64 0.57
CA VAL A 180 0.10 11.25 1.63
C VAL A 180 0.91 10.07 1.11
N LEU A 181 2.19 10.32 0.83
CA LEU A 181 3.09 9.39 0.18
C LEU A 181 4.15 8.87 1.15
N ASN A 182 4.07 7.60 1.55
CA ASN A 182 5.09 6.97 2.36
C ASN A 182 6.22 6.42 1.48
N LEU A 183 7.44 6.84 1.75
CA LEU A 183 8.64 6.40 1.02
C LEU A 183 9.72 5.93 1.99
N GLY A 184 10.12 4.67 1.89
CA GLY A 184 11.19 4.09 2.68
C GLY A 184 12.57 4.36 2.07
N PRO A 185 13.61 4.64 2.89
CA PRO A 185 14.96 4.80 2.41
C PRO A 185 15.52 3.47 1.88
N THR A 186 16.21 3.52 0.74
CA THR A 186 16.88 2.38 0.11
C THR A 186 18.36 2.67 -0.14
N PHE A 187 19.10 1.66 -0.59
CA PHE A 187 20.49 1.80 -0.99
C PHE A 187 20.65 1.67 -2.51
N LEU A 188 21.71 2.27 -3.03
CA LEU A 188 22.10 2.03 -4.42
C LEU A 188 22.63 0.60 -4.57
N PRO A 189 22.28 -0.12 -5.65
CA PRO A 189 22.77 -1.47 -5.91
C PRO A 189 24.31 -1.52 -5.89
N GLY A 190 24.88 -2.49 -5.17
CA GLY A 190 26.33 -2.69 -5.08
C GLY A 190 27.12 -1.57 -4.38
N LYS A 191 26.46 -0.53 -3.87
CA LYS A 191 27.09 0.60 -3.18
C LYS A 191 26.55 0.73 -1.76
N GLY A 192 27.41 1.11 -0.81
CA GLY A 192 27.02 1.43 0.56
C GLY A 192 26.38 2.81 0.70
N CYS A 193 25.89 3.41 -0.36
CA CYS A 193 25.30 4.75 -0.36
C CYS A 193 23.78 4.72 -0.44
N ARG A 194 23.12 5.70 0.16
CA ARG A 194 21.67 5.86 0.05
C ARG A 194 21.25 6.22 -1.37
N ASN A 195 20.12 5.67 -1.81
CA ASN A 195 19.49 6.07 -3.04
C ASN A 195 18.72 7.39 -2.81
N PRO A 196 19.03 8.48 -3.52
CA PRO A 196 18.36 9.77 -3.33
C PRO A 196 16.99 9.87 -4.01
N TYR A 197 16.40 8.75 -4.45
CA TYR A 197 15.17 8.71 -5.23
C TYR A 197 14.00 9.50 -4.60
N GLN A 198 13.88 9.52 -3.27
CA GLN A 198 12.84 10.25 -2.55
C GLN A 198 12.91 11.75 -2.87
N HIS A 199 14.09 12.35 -2.73
CA HIS A 199 14.31 13.77 -2.99
C HIS A 199 14.12 14.10 -4.48
N GLN A 200 14.61 13.21 -5.37
CA GLN A 200 14.43 13.37 -6.82
C GLN A 200 12.96 13.30 -7.21
N LEU A 201 12.19 12.39 -6.63
CA LEU A 201 10.76 12.25 -6.89
C LEU A 201 10.01 13.50 -6.43
N ILE A 202 10.22 13.94 -5.18
CA ILE A 202 9.51 15.11 -4.63
C ILE A 202 9.83 16.37 -5.43
N ALA A 203 11.11 16.64 -5.73
CA ALA A 203 11.50 17.78 -6.56
C ALA A 203 10.78 17.75 -7.93
N ARG A 204 10.77 16.61 -8.61
CA ARG A 204 10.12 16.47 -9.92
C ARG A 204 8.58 16.52 -9.85
N LEU A 205 7.97 16.07 -8.77
CA LEU A 205 6.52 16.25 -8.56
C LEU A 205 6.17 17.74 -8.47
N VAL A 206 6.97 18.51 -7.75
CA VAL A 206 6.77 19.96 -7.62
C VAL A 206 7.07 20.66 -8.95
N ASP A 207 8.26 20.47 -9.51
CA ASP A 207 8.73 21.23 -10.66
C ASP A 207 8.03 20.86 -11.97
N ASN A 208 7.80 19.57 -12.20
CA ASN A 208 7.30 19.09 -13.49
C ASN A 208 5.77 18.90 -13.51
N LEU A 209 5.17 18.51 -12.38
CA LEU A 209 3.75 18.18 -12.31
C LEU A 209 2.92 19.19 -11.50
N GLY A 210 3.56 20.26 -10.99
CA GLY A 210 2.90 21.35 -10.30
C GLY A 210 2.22 20.95 -8.99
N TRP A 211 2.77 19.95 -8.29
CA TRP A 211 2.35 19.63 -6.93
C TRP A 211 2.93 20.66 -5.96
N SER A 212 2.21 20.87 -4.87
CA SER A 212 2.73 21.62 -3.72
C SER A 212 3.12 20.64 -2.62
N LEU A 213 4.38 20.65 -2.19
CA LEU A 213 4.80 19.94 -0.99
C LEU A 213 4.32 20.77 0.21
N VAL A 214 3.37 20.23 0.98
CA VAL A 214 2.74 20.94 2.10
C VAL A 214 3.49 20.68 3.38
N ASP A 215 3.85 19.40 3.63
CA ASP A 215 4.52 19.03 4.88
C ASP A 215 5.29 17.68 4.72
N GLU A 216 6.18 17.41 5.67
CA GLU A 216 6.94 16.18 5.79
C GLU A 216 6.85 15.64 7.22
N HIS A 217 6.46 14.38 7.36
CA HIS A 217 6.41 13.70 8.65
C HIS A 217 7.34 12.52 8.69
N THR A 218 8.02 12.32 9.79
CA THR A 218 8.91 11.17 10.02
C THR A 218 8.19 10.14 10.88
N TRP A 219 7.98 8.96 10.31
CA TRP A 219 7.48 7.82 11.08
C TRP A 219 8.65 7.03 11.68
N ILE A 220 8.67 6.94 13.00
CA ILE A 220 9.60 6.09 13.75
C ILE A 220 9.02 4.68 13.79
N ASN A 221 9.61 3.77 13.03
CA ASN A 221 9.19 2.36 12.97
C ASN A 221 10.07 1.50 13.89
N PRO A 222 9.61 1.18 15.11
CA PRO A 222 10.38 0.38 16.07
C PRO A 222 10.61 -1.06 15.61
N SER A 223 9.74 -1.56 14.72
CA SER A 223 9.81 -2.93 14.18
C SER A 223 10.73 -3.08 12.99
N LYS A 224 11.32 -1.98 12.49
CA LYS A 224 12.23 -2.02 11.34
C LYS A 224 13.50 -2.80 11.68
N PRO A 225 13.88 -3.82 10.88
CA PRO A 225 15.08 -4.60 11.15
C PRO A 225 16.34 -3.72 11.22
N ARG A 226 17.08 -3.85 12.33
CA ARG A 226 18.31 -3.09 12.57
C ARG A 226 19.56 -3.77 12.04
N THR A 227 19.41 -4.82 11.22
CA THR A 227 20.47 -5.76 10.80
C THR A 227 21.02 -5.49 9.41
N SER A 228 21.00 -4.25 8.95
CA SER A 228 21.64 -3.92 7.67
C SER A 228 23.13 -4.30 7.70
N PRO A 229 23.68 -4.98 6.68
CA PRO A 229 25.11 -5.28 6.59
C PRO A 229 26.02 -4.05 6.75
N HIS A 230 25.56 -2.89 6.30
CA HIS A 230 26.28 -1.62 6.46
C HIS A 230 26.35 -1.14 7.91
N VAL A 231 25.39 -1.53 8.76
CA VAL A 231 25.39 -1.23 10.20
C VAL A 231 26.15 -2.29 10.97
N THR A 232 25.89 -3.57 10.71
CA THR A 232 26.37 -4.67 11.55
C THR A 232 27.75 -5.19 11.17
N LYS A 233 28.06 -5.26 9.86
CA LYS A 233 29.33 -5.78 9.34
C LYS A 233 30.32 -4.67 8.98
N ALA A 234 29.93 -3.81 8.04
CA ALA A 234 30.81 -2.73 7.56
C ALA A 234 30.95 -1.56 8.55
N ARG A 235 29.98 -1.37 9.44
CA ARG A 235 29.92 -0.29 10.44
C ARG A 235 30.08 1.11 9.86
N THR A 236 29.55 1.31 8.65
CA THR A 236 29.61 2.58 7.91
C THR A 236 28.36 3.43 8.08
N HIS A 237 27.28 2.88 8.69
CA HIS A 237 26.01 3.56 8.86
C HIS A 237 25.46 3.36 10.27
N CYS A 238 24.74 4.38 10.74
CA CYS A 238 23.90 4.25 11.93
C CYS A 238 22.60 3.47 11.62
N VAL A 239 22.00 2.92 12.66
CA VAL A 239 20.68 2.30 12.57
C VAL A 239 19.66 3.34 12.10
N ASN A 240 18.91 3.01 11.07
CA ASN A 240 17.82 3.85 10.58
C ASN A 240 16.48 3.14 10.77
N GLY A 241 15.69 3.61 11.71
CA GLY A 241 14.34 3.11 12.02
C GLY A 241 13.22 4.03 11.53
N VAL A 242 13.51 4.97 10.62
CA VAL A 242 12.51 5.96 10.18
C VAL A 242 12.11 5.75 8.73
N GLU A 243 10.90 6.22 8.41
CA GLU A 243 10.37 6.36 7.06
C GLU A 243 9.71 7.73 6.92
N GLN A 244 9.74 8.29 5.72
CA GLN A 244 9.20 9.61 5.47
C GLN A 244 7.79 9.52 4.87
N PHE A 245 6.92 10.38 5.35
CA PHE A 245 5.62 10.68 4.75
C PHE A 245 5.68 12.09 4.17
N TYR A 246 5.45 12.20 2.88
CA TYR A 246 5.36 13.47 2.17
C TYR A 246 3.89 13.80 1.94
N ILE A 247 3.48 15.00 2.35
CA ILE A 247 2.12 15.48 2.18
C ILE A 247 2.12 16.46 1.02
N LEU A 248 1.45 16.09 -0.05
CA LEU A 248 1.39 16.85 -1.30
C LEU A 248 -0.06 17.28 -1.56
N SER A 249 -0.22 18.42 -2.19
CA SER A 249 -1.53 18.97 -2.58
C SER A 249 -1.52 19.46 -4.03
N PRO A 250 -2.63 19.36 -4.76
CA PRO A 250 -2.76 19.96 -6.08
C PRO A 250 -2.63 21.48 -6.10
N THR A 251 -2.94 22.15 -4.99
CA THR A 251 -3.07 23.61 -4.89
C THR A 251 -2.30 24.26 -3.74
N GLY A 252 -1.71 23.46 -2.86
CA GLY A 252 -1.11 23.91 -1.60
C GLY A 252 -2.12 24.17 -0.47
N ALA A 253 -3.42 24.14 -0.75
CA ALA A 253 -4.48 24.28 0.26
C ALA A 253 -4.96 22.89 0.66
N THR A 254 -4.69 22.48 1.89
CA THR A 254 -5.15 21.20 2.45
C THR A 254 -6.10 21.43 3.62
N LYS A 255 -7.09 20.55 3.76
CA LYS A 255 -7.86 20.47 5.00
C LYS A 255 -7.03 19.74 6.05
N CYS A 256 -6.69 20.44 7.13
CA CYS A 256 -6.03 19.86 8.28
C CYS A 256 -6.83 20.18 9.55
N SER A 257 -6.96 19.19 10.43
CA SER A 257 -7.57 19.36 11.74
C SER A 257 -6.76 18.63 12.79
N ASN A 258 -6.17 19.39 13.70
CA ASN A 258 -5.38 18.85 14.81
C ASN A 258 -6.26 18.40 16.00
N TRP A 259 -7.58 18.63 15.94
CA TRP A 259 -8.48 18.41 17.06
C TRP A 259 -8.34 17.00 17.69
N ARG A 260 -8.13 15.96 16.88
CA ARG A 260 -8.05 14.58 17.36
C ARG A 260 -6.67 14.18 17.89
N VAL A 261 -5.65 15.02 17.67
CA VAL A 261 -4.25 14.77 18.07
C VAL A 261 -3.75 15.75 19.12
N LEU A 262 -4.61 16.65 19.57
CA LEU A 262 -4.28 17.58 20.65
C LEU A 262 -4.08 16.83 21.96
N ASN A 263 -2.97 17.11 22.62
CA ASN A 263 -2.74 16.67 23.99
C ASN A 263 -3.49 17.59 24.98
N PRO A 264 -3.91 17.04 26.15
CA PRO A 264 -4.44 17.88 27.22
C PRO A 264 -3.45 18.97 27.60
N TYR A 265 -3.95 20.17 27.90
CA TYR A 265 -3.10 21.25 28.38
C TYR A 265 -2.28 20.82 29.59
N SER A 266 -0.98 21.14 29.57
CA SER A 266 -0.13 20.98 30.76
C SER A 266 -0.64 21.81 31.91
N GLU A 267 -0.32 21.46 33.15
CA GLU A 267 -0.72 22.25 34.35
C GLU A 267 -0.17 23.67 34.28
N ARG A 268 0.99 23.89 33.70
CA ARG A 268 1.54 25.22 33.43
C ARG A 268 0.64 26.03 32.50
N GLN A 269 0.20 25.41 31.39
CA GLN A 269 -0.70 26.06 30.43
C GLN A 269 -2.06 26.37 31.04
N LYS A 270 -2.64 25.46 31.83
CA LYS A 270 -3.91 25.68 32.54
C LYS A 270 -3.81 26.86 33.48
N ARG A 271 -2.70 26.99 34.26
CA ARG A 271 -2.44 28.14 35.14
C ARG A 271 -2.27 29.44 34.37
N LEU A 272 -1.62 29.38 33.20
CA LEU A 272 -1.45 30.55 32.35
C LEU A 272 -2.79 31.05 31.80
N ILE A 273 -3.61 30.14 31.29
CA ILE A 273 -4.97 30.43 30.80
C ILE A 273 -5.84 31.02 31.93
N ALA A 274 -5.79 30.44 33.13
CA ALA A 274 -6.54 30.91 34.29
C ALA A 274 -6.13 32.35 34.75
N ARG A 275 -4.91 32.78 34.41
CA ARG A 275 -4.39 34.15 34.68
C ARG A 275 -4.66 35.15 33.56
N GLY A 276 -5.39 34.76 32.51
CA GLY A 276 -5.68 35.59 31.35
C GLY A 276 -4.61 35.60 30.26
N GLY A 277 -3.73 34.61 30.24
CA GLY A 277 -2.66 34.49 29.23
C GLY A 277 -1.31 35.09 29.65
N GLU A 278 -0.39 35.18 28.70
CA GLU A 278 0.90 35.87 28.93
C GLU A 278 0.69 37.38 29.01
N GLN A 279 1.07 37.98 30.14
CA GLN A 279 1.07 39.43 30.33
C GLN A 279 2.50 39.93 30.14
N GLY A 280 2.76 40.56 29.02
CA GLY A 280 4.07 41.16 28.72
C GLY A 280 4.32 41.32 27.22
N PRO A 281 5.36 42.08 26.84
CA PRO A 281 5.72 42.22 25.45
C PRO A 281 6.11 40.85 24.90
N ASP A 282 5.56 40.50 23.76
CA ASP A 282 5.88 39.23 23.07
C ASP A 282 7.31 39.33 22.52
N THR A 283 8.25 38.63 23.14
CA THR A 283 9.67 38.59 22.76
C THR A 283 9.98 37.49 21.73
N ARG A 284 8.97 36.77 21.27
CA ARG A 284 9.16 35.71 20.25
C ARG A 284 9.46 36.35 18.90
N PRO A 285 10.24 35.64 18.03
CA PRO A 285 10.46 36.09 16.66
C PRO A 285 9.14 36.34 15.93
N ALA A 286 9.07 37.40 15.14
CA ALA A 286 7.84 37.85 14.43
C ALA A 286 7.18 36.75 13.57
N VAL A 287 7.96 35.75 13.13
CA VAL A 287 7.45 34.58 12.39
C VAL A 287 6.41 33.77 13.18
N PHE A 288 6.45 33.84 14.52
CA PHE A 288 5.52 33.15 15.42
C PHE A 288 4.46 34.05 16.04
N CYS A 289 4.54 35.34 15.77
CA CYS A 289 3.61 36.35 16.27
C CYS A 289 2.63 36.69 15.14
N GLY A 290 1.50 36.00 15.06
CA GLY A 290 0.37 36.50 14.27
C GLY A 290 -0.19 37.76 14.91
N GLU A 291 -0.77 38.66 14.11
CA GLU A 291 -1.39 39.95 14.57
C GLU A 291 -2.50 39.78 15.63
N ARG A 292 -2.90 38.58 15.93
CA ARG A 292 -3.82 38.24 17.02
C ARG A 292 -3.11 37.20 17.90
N GLY A 293 -2.71 37.63 19.09
CA GLY A 293 -2.04 36.78 20.09
C GLY A 293 -2.83 35.55 20.54
N GLY A 294 -3.11 34.69 19.61
CA GLY A 294 -3.74 33.39 19.81
C GLY A 294 -2.73 32.30 19.53
N HIS A 295 -2.37 31.54 20.55
CA HIS A 295 -1.65 30.32 20.41
C HIS A 295 -2.57 29.27 19.78
N SER A 296 -2.39 29.00 18.52
CA SER A 296 -2.91 27.76 17.92
C SER A 296 -1.84 26.67 18.10
N PHE A 297 -2.09 25.71 18.98
CA PHE A 297 -1.37 24.45 19.10
C PHE A 297 -2.36 23.32 18.95
#